data_4eea9208c968b5db5d3ccc7788da7137
#
_entry.id   4eea9208c968b5db5d3ccc7788da7137
#
_cell.length_a   1.000
_cell.length_b   1.000
_cell.length_c   1.000
_cell.angle_alpha   90.00
_cell.angle_beta   90.00
_cell.angle_gamma   90.00
#
_symmetry.space_group_name_H-M   'P 1'
#
loop_
_entity.id
_entity.type
_entity.pdbx_description
1 polymer ?
#
loop_
_entity_poly.entity_id
_entity_poly.type
_entity_poly.pdbx_seq_one_letter_code
_entity_poly.pdbx_strand_id
1 'polypeptide(L)'
;MGMVAMPVTGRLFGGFEDRGWLFSKVLAIAVTGFLTWLLVAVEILPFTAAVCVGVSVAVGILCAVLFHVQLKHGIECYPSGKMQLIFREELLFFGIFLLWTYLAGFRPQAYGTEKFMDYGFMEAMMRSKTLPARDLWYSQGTINYYYGGQYFAVFLTKLTGSRVEVTYNLMRTFVAAF
;
A
#
# COMPACT_ATOMS: atom_id res chain seq x y z
N MET A 1 2.47 -8.53 3.81
CA MET A 1 3.54 -7.62 3.31
C MET A 1 4.39 -7.06 4.44
N GLY A 2 3.84 -6.49 5.52
CA GLY A 2 4.63 -5.86 6.58
C GLY A 2 5.72 -6.76 7.17
N MET A 3 5.39 -7.97 7.63
CA MET A 3 6.37 -8.91 8.18
C MET A 3 7.55 -9.18 7.24
N VAL A 4 7.30 -9.23 5.93
CA VAL A 4 8.32 -9.46 4.92
C VAL A 4 9.26 -8.26 4.78
N ALA A 5 8.81 -7.04 5.08
CA ALA A 5 9.62 -5.83 5.02
C ALA A 5 10.47 -5.58 6.29
N MET A 6 10.26 -6.35 7.37
CA MET A 6 11.01 -6.22 8.62
C MET A 6 12.55 -6.22 8.48
N PRO A 7 13.15 -6.99 7.58
CA PRO A 7 14.61 -6.91 7.37
C PRO A 7 15.10 -5.52 6.98
N VAL A 8 14.26 -4.75 6.31
CA VAL A 8 14.56 -3.36 5.91
C VAL A 8 14.20 -2.40 7.04
N THR A 9 12.95 -2.49 7.56
CA THR A 9 12.47 -1.58 8.60
C THR A 9 13.23 -1.74 9.91
N GLY A 10 13.53 -2.96 10.33
CA GLY A 10 14.28 -3.22 11.55
C GLY A 10 15.70 -2.65 11.55
N ARG A 11 16.28 -2.41 10.34
CA ARG A 11 17.54 -1.66 10.21
C ARG A 11 17.33 -0.16 10.21
N LEU A 12 16.33 0.32 9.47
CA LEU A 12 16.04 1.76 9.38
C LEU A 12 15.58 2.32 10.73
N PHE A 13 14.77 1.57 11.44
CA PHE A 13 14.17 1.95 12.71
C PHE A 13 14.74 1.18 13.91
N GLY A 14 16.01 0.79 13.83
CA GLY A 14 16.69 0.01 14.90
C GLY A 14 16.72 0.68 16.27
N GLY A 15 16.53 2.02 16.33
CA GLY A 15 16.44 2.78 17.58
C GLY A 15 15.05 2.74 18.25
N PHE A 16 14.01 2.23 17.56
CA PHE A 16 12.67 2.06 18.12
C PHE A 16 12.55 0.70 18.82
N GLU A 17 11.75 0.65 19.89
CA GLU A 17 11.54 -0.61 20.63
C GLU A 17 10.86 -1.69 19.80
N ASP A 18 9.92 -1.29 18.92
CA ASP A 18 9.19 -2.14 17.96
C ASP A 18 9.97 -2.38 16.67
N ARG A 19 11.16 -1.76 16.51
CA ARG A 19 11.97 -1.78 15.27
C ARG A 19 11.20 -1.38 14.03
N GLY A 20 10.20 -0.51 14.16
CA GLY A 20 9.36 -0.04 13.07
C GLY A 20 8.35 -1.08 12.59
N TRP A 21 7.81 -1.88 13.49
CA TRP A 21 6.82 -2.91 13.18
C TRP A 21 5.61 -2.36 12.42
N LEU A 22 4.99 -1.28 12.92
CA LEU A 22 3.87 -0.65 12.20
C LEU A 22 4.34 -0.07 10.85
N PHE A 23 5.46 0.65 10.84
CA PHE A 23 6.01 1.24 9.62
C PHE A 23 6.33 0.20 8.55
N SER A 24 6.58 -1.06 8.92
CA SER A 24 6.84 -2.14 7.96
C SER A 24 5.69 -2.35 6.97
N LYS A 25 4.45 -2.14 7.41
CA LYS A 25 3.25 -2.27 6.57
C LYS A 25 3.20 -1.18 5.50
N VAL A 26 3.39 0.08 5.92
CA VAL A 26 3.39 1.23 5.00
C VAL A 26 4.57 1.17 4.05
N LEU A 27 5.76 0.86 4.58
CA LEU A 27 6.98 0.78 3.76
C LEU A 27 6.88 -0.32 2.70
N ALA A 28 6.30 -1.48 3.06
CA ALA A 28 6.07 -2.55 2.11
C ALA A 28 5.15 -2.12 0.96
N ILE A 29 4.04 -1.44 1.28
CA ILE A 29 3.11 -0.91 0.27
C ILE A 29 3.78 0.18 -0.55
N ALA A 30 4.47 1.13 0.10
CA ALA A 30 5.13 2.24 -0.57
C ALA A 30 6.20 1.77 -1.55
N VAL A 31 7.10 0.88 -1.13
CA VAL A 31 8.19 0.37 -1.98
C VAL A 31 7.65 -0.46 -3.14
N THR A 32 6.76 -1.42 -2.86
CA THR A 32 6.23 -2.29 -3.92
C THR A 32 5.34 -1.51 -4.88
N GLY A 33 4.50 -0.62 -4.38
CA GLY A 33 3.67 0.24 -5.20
C GLY A 33 4.50 1.21 -6.04
N PHE A 34 5.50 1.88 -5.44
CA PHE A 34 6.38 2.79 -6.18
C PHE A 34 7.15 2.08 -7.29
N LEU A 35 7.73 0.91 -7.02
CA LEU A 35 8.44 0.13 -8.04
C LEU A 35 7.49 -0.30 -9.16
N THR A 36 6.28 -0.73 -8.83
CA THR A 36 5.25 -1.05 -9.82
C THR A 36 4.90 0.18 -10.66
N TRP A 37 4.66 1.32 -10.01
CA TRP A 37 4.38 2.58 -10.71
C TRP A 37 5.51 2.97 -11.66
N LEU A 38 6.75 2.92 -11.19
CA LEU A 38 7.92 3.26 -12.00
C LEU A 38 8.03 2.39 -13.24
N LEU A 39 7.94 1.06 -13.09
CA LEU A 39 8.04 0.11 -14.20
C LEU A 39 6.92 0.27 -15.23
N VAL A 40 5.74 0.68 -14.78
CA VAL A 40 4.60 0.96 -15.65
C VAL A 40 4.71 2.34 -16.31
N ALA A 41 5.14 3.36 -15.55
CA ALA A 41 5.28 4.72 -16.06
C ALA A 41 6.37 4.86 -17.13
N VAL A 42 7.43 4.05 -17.03
CA VAL A 42 8.47 3.96 -18.08
C VAL A 42 8.15 2.91 -19.15
N GLU A 43 6.91 2.42 -19.20
CA GLU A 43 6.35 1.50 -20.20
C GLU A 43 7.08 0.14 -20.32
N ILE A 44 7.83 -0.28 -19.29
CA ILE A 44 8.48 -1.61 -19.26
C ILE A 44 7.45 -2.72 -19.03
N LEU A 45 6.46 -2.47 -18.15
CA LEU A 45 5.42 -3.44 -17.79
C LEU A 45 4.03 -2.80 -17.87
N PRO A 46 2.98 -3.57 -18.23
CA PRO A 46 1.60 -3.06 -18.21
C PRO A 46 1.04 -3.03 -16.77
N PHE A 47 0.15 -2.07 -16.48
CA PHE A 47 -0.51 -1.96 -15.18
C PHE A 47 -1.62 -3.00 -15.00
N THR A 48 -1.24 -4.23 -14.71
CA THR A 48 -2.15 -5.37 -14.50
C THR A 48 -2.02 -5.94 -13.09
N ALA A 49 -3.02 -6.70 -12.65
CA ALA A 49 -2.97 -7.41 -11.37
C ALA A 49 -1.78 -8.37 -11.30
N ALA A 50 -1.49 -9.08 -12.40
CA ALA A 50 -0.35 -10.00 -12.47
C ALA A 50 1.00 -9.28 -12.24
N VAL A 51 1.16 -8.07 -12.79
CA VAL A 51 2.37 -7.25 -12.58
C VAL A 51 2.44 -6.76 -11.13
N CYS A 52 1.33 -6.28 -10.56
CA CYS A 52 1.29 -5.87 -9.16
C CYS A 52 1.69 -7.02 -8.22
N VAL A 53 1.17 -8.22 -8.45
CA VAL A 53 1.54 -9.42 -7.69
C VAL A 53 2.99 -9.81 -7.94
N GLY A 54 3.43 -9.86 -9.21
CA GLY A 54 4.79 -10.25 -9.58
C GLY A 54 5.85 -9.36 -8.95
N VAL A 55 5.69 -8.02 -9.02
CA VAL A 55 6.60 -7.07 -8.37
C VAL A 55 6.59 -7.24 -6.85
N SER A 56 5.40 -7.43 -6.25
CA SER A 56 5.29 -7.66 -4.80
C SER A 56 5.99 -8.94 -4.35
N VAL A 57 5.88 -10.00 -5.13
CA VAL A 57 6.59 -11.27 -4.87
C VAL A 57 8.10 -11.09 -5.04
N ALA A 58 8.55 -10.41 -6.11
CA ALA A 58 9.97 -10.14 -6.33
C ALA A 58 10.60 -9.35 -5.18
N VAL A 59 9.94 -8.29 -4.71
CA VAL A 59 10.37 -7.52 -3.53
C VAL A 59 10.36 -8.42 -2.28
N GLY A 60 9.35 -9.27 -2.13
CA GLY A 60 9.26 -10.24 -1.03
C GLY A 60 10.45 -11.21 -1.02
N ILE A 61 10.83 -11.75 -2.17
CA ILE A 61 12.00 -12.62 -2.31
C ILE A 61 13.28 -11.87 -1.95
N LEU A 62 13.45 -10.64 -2.43
CA LEU A 62 14.59 -9.80 -2.09
C LEU A 62 14.69 -9.56 -0.57
N CYS A 63 13.58 -9.23 0.09
CA CYS A 63 13.54 -9.08 1.53
C CYS A 63 13.88 -10.39 2.27
N ALA A 64 13.42 -11.54 1.77
CA ALA A 64 13.75 -12.85 2.35
C ALA A 64 15.25 -13.18 2.21
N VAL A 65 15.85 -12.85 1.08
CA VAL A 65 17.31 -12.99 0.88
C VAL A 65 18.07 -12.07 1.84
N LEU A 66 17.66 -10.81 1.96
CA LEU A 66 18.25 -9.86 2.91
C LEU A 66 18.13 -10.36 4.35
N PHE A 67 16.98 -10.90 4.73
CA PHE A 67 16.77 -11.51 6.05
C PHE A 67 17.76 -12.66 6.31
N HIS A 68 17.92 -13.57 5.35
CA HIS A 68 18.83 -14.68 5.47
C HIS A 68 20.30 -14.23 5.62
N VAL A 69 20.71 -13.21 4.87
CA VAL A 69 22.05 -12.61 4.99
C VAL A 69 22.23 -11.96 6.38
N GLN A 70 21.24 -11.21 6.84
CA GLN A 70 21.28 -10.55 8.13
C GLN A 70 21.37 -11.55 9.30
N LEU A 71 20.62 -12.65 9.22
CA LEU A 71 20.70 -13.73 10.20
C LEU A 71 22.11 -14.33 10.30
N LYS A 72 22.78 -14.56 9.15
CA LYS A 72 24.17 -15.04 9.13
C LYS A 72 25.16 -14.10 9.79
N HIS A 73 24.87 -12.80 9.77
CA HIS A 73 25.70 -11.77 10.41
C HIS A 73 25.27 -11.42 11.85
N GLY A 74 24.30 -12.17 12.44
CA GLY A 74 23.81 -11.94 13.79
C GLY A 74 23.03 -10.62 13.96
N ILE A 75 22.51 -10.06 12.86
CA ILE A 75 21.74 -8.81 12.90
C ILE A 75 20.28 -9.14 13.25
N GLU A 76 19.82 -8.63 14.37
CA GLU A 76 18.42 -8.73 14.76
C GLU A 76 17.56 -7.76 13.95
N CYS A 77 16.60 -8.30 13.20
CA CYS A 77 15.65 -7.53 12.38
C CYS A 77 14.25 -7.44 13.04
N TYR A 78 13.93 -8.41 13.87
CA TYR A 78 12.65 -8.49 14.56
C TYR A 78 12.78 -8.03 16.01
N PRO A 79 11.71 -7.47 16.60
CA PRO A 79 11.71 -7.02 18.00
C PRO A 79 11.59 -8.21 18.95
N SER A 80 12.70 -8.92 19.18
CA SER A 80 12.76 -10.08 20.05
C SER A 80 12.33 -9.72 21.48
N GLY A 81 11.43 -10.50 22.07
CA GLY A 81 10.91 -10.28 23.42
C GLY A 81 9.91 -9.12 23.58
N LYS A 82 9.54 -8.42 22.51
CA LYS A 82 8.61 -7.27 22.55
C LYS A 82 7.18 -7.63 22.05
N MET A 83 6.78 -8.88 22.15
CA MET A 83 5.49 -9.35 21.65
C MET A 83 4.29 -8.59 22.25
N GLN A 84 4.37 -8.19 23.53
CA GLN A 84 3.30 -7.41 24.17
C GLN A 84 3.18 -6.00 23.56
N LEU A 85 4.30 -5.37 23.21
CA LEU A 85 4.30 -4.08 22.54
C LEU A 85 3.65 -4.19 21.16
N ILE A 86 4.11 -5.14 20.34
CA ILE A 86 3.55 -5.42 19.02
C ILE A 86 2.03 -5.67 19.12
N PHE A 87 1.61 -6.49 20.08
CA PHE A 87 0.18 -6.78 20.26
C PHE A 87 -0.64 -5.52 20.59
N ARG A 88 -0.11 -4.64 21.43
CA ARG A 88 -0.78 -3.36 21.76
C ARG A 88 -0.87 -2.44 20.54
N GLU A 89 0.18 -2.34 19.75
CA GLU A 89 0.22 -1.56 18.52
C GLU A 89 -0.78 -2.09 17.49
N GLU A 90 -0.82 -3.41 17.28
CA GLU A 90 -1.80 -4.04 16.39
C GLU A 90 -3.23 -3.84 16.89
N LEU A 91 -3.47 -4.00 18.19
CA LEU A 91 -4.80 -3.79 18.77
C LEU A 91 -5.26 -2.35 18.60
N LEU A 92 -4.38 -1.39 18.83
CA LEU A 92 -4.68 0.04 18.64
C LEU A 92 -4.95 0.34 17.16
N PHE A 93 -4.07 -0.10 16.27
CA PHE A 93 -4.25 0.07 14.84
C PHE A 93 -5.59 -0.51 14.35
N PHE A 94 -5.85 -1.78 14.65
CA PHE A 94 -7.10 -2.43 14.25
C PHE A 94 -8.32 -1.83 14.92
N GLY A 95 -8.22 -1.41 16.18
CA GLY A 95 -9.29 -0.74 16.89
C GLY A 95 -9.70 0.57 16.19
N ILE A 96 -8.74 1.42 15.86
CA ILE A 96 -8.97 2.66 15.13
C ILE A 96 -9.46 2.39 13.71
N PHE A 97 -8.83 1.44 13.01
CA PHE A 97 -9.23 1.04 11.65
C PHE A 97 -10.69 0.55 11.59
N LEU A 98 -11.08 -0.32 12.51
CA LEU A 98 -12.45 -0.84 12.56
C LEU A 98 -13.46 0.24 12.96
N LEU A 99 -13.11 1.11 13.93
CA LEU A 99 -13.95 2.24 14.32
C LEU A 99 -14.20 3.16 13.12
N TRP A 100 -13.14 3.60 12.44
CA TRP A 100 -13.28 4.46 11.25
C TRP A 100 -13.98 3.75 10.10
N THR A 101 -13.77 2.46 9.90
CA THR A 101 -14.48 1.68 8.88
C THR A 101 -15.97 1.59 9.20
N TYR A 102 -16.33 1.37 10.45
CA TYR A 102 -17.72 1.39 10.89
C TYR A 102 -18.37 2.77 10.66
N LEU A 103 -17.70 3.83 11.07
CA LEU A 103 -18.21 5.21 10.86
C LEU A 103 -18.32 5.55 9.36
N ALA A 104 -17.35 5.17 8.55
CA ALA A 104 -17.38 5.38 7.10
C ALA A 104 -18.52 4.60 6.43
N GLY A 105 -18.92 3.46 6.99
CA GLY A 105 -20.03 2.64 6.51
C GLY A 105 -21.38 3.35 6.51
N PHE A 106 -21.58 4.40 7.34
CA PHE A 106 -22.80 5.21 7.31
C PHE A 106 -22.93 6.13 6.09
N ARG A 107 -21.81 6.42 5.42
CA ARG A 107 -21.76 7.26 4.20
C ARG A 107 -20.74 6.70 3.21
N PRO A 108 -21.00 5.50 2.63
CA PRO A 108 -20.04 4.81 1.76
C PRO A 108 -19.98 5.40 0.34
N GLN A 109 -20.93 6.28 -0.04
CA GLN A 109 -21.04 6.79 -1.39
C GLN A 109 -19.85 7.69 -1.75
N ALA A 110 -19.37 7.55 -2.97
CA ALA A 110 -18.37 8.44 -3.56
C ALA A 110 -19.02 9.73 -4.10
N TYR A 111 -19.79 10.41 -3.25
CA TYR A 111 -20.51 11.64 -3.59
C TYR A 111 -20.13 12.79 -2.66
N GLY A 112 -20.11 13.99 -3.21
CA GLY A 112 -19.78 15.24 -2.50
C GLY A 112 -18.28 15.58 -2.56
N THR A 113 -17.99 16.89 -2.65
CA THR A 113 -16.65 17.47 -2.80
C THR A 113 -15.82 16.78 -3.90
N GLU A 114 -14.61 16.33 -3.59
CA GLU A 114 -13.69 15.70 -4.55
C GLU A 114 -13.82 14.17 -4.65
N LYS A 115 -14.71 13.55 -3.87
CA LYS A 115 -14.82 12.08 -3.83
C LYS A 115 -15.13 11.44 -5.18
N PHE A 116 -16.00 12.07 -5.99
CA PHE A 116 -16.31 11.56 -7.33
C PHE A 116 -15.11 11.63 -8.26
N MET A 117 -14.26 12.63 -8.12
CA MET A 117 -13.02 12.79 -8.88
C MET A 117 -12.01 11.71 -8.48
N ASP A 118 -11.75 11.56 -7.19
CA ASP A 118 -10.84 10.55 -6.66
C ASP A 118 -11.26 9.14 -7.09
N TYR A 119 -12.54 8.83 -6.92
CA TYR A 119 -13.09 7.55 -7.35
C TYR A 119 -13.01 7.36 -8.87
N GLY A 120 -13.28 8.42 -9.63
CA GLY A 120 -13.15 8.43 -11.08
C GLY A 120 -11.71 8.14 -11.54
N PHE A 121 -10.72 8.75 -10.91
CA PHE A 121 -9.31 8.45 -11.19
C PHE A 121 -8.96 6.99 -10.88
N MET A 122 -9.46 6.44 -9.80
CA MET A 122 -9.27 5.02 -9.49
C MET A 122 -9.86 4.13 -10.59
N GLU A 123 -11.09 4.42 -11.03
CA GLU A 123 -11.75 3.68 -12.12
C GLU A 123 -11.01 3.80 -13.45
N ALA A 124 -10.49 4.99 -13.79
CA ALA A 124 -9.65 5.19 -14.97
C ALA A 124 -8.38 4.33 -14.92
N MET A 125 -7.68 4.35 -13.78
CA MET A 125 -6.46 3.55 -13.58
C MET A 125 -6.74 2.04 -13.55
N MET A 126 -7.89 1.61 -13.02
CA MET A 126 -8.27 0.18 -13.04
C MET A 126 -8.37 -0.38 -14.45
N ARG A 127 -8.91 0.43 -15.39
CA ARG A 127 -9.07 0.06 -16.79
C ARG A 127 -7.82 0.28 -17.63
N SER A 128 -6.88 1.09 -17.16
CA SER A 128 -5.67 1.42 -17.90
C SER A 128 -4.60 0.33 -17.79
N LYS A 129 -3.86 0.14 -18.87
CA LYS A 129 -2.61 -0.65 -18.89
C LYS A 129 -1.36 0.22 -18.77
N THR A 130 -1.51 1.54 -18.86
CA THR A 130 -0.42 2.53 -18.77
C THR A 130 -0.69 3.52 -17.65
N LEU A 131 0.35 4.16 -17.13
CA LEU A 131 0.27 5.26 -16.18
C LEU A 131 1.10 6.44 -16.68
N PRO A 132 0.61 7.68 -16.55
CA PRO A 132 -0.73 8.05 -16.09
C PRO A 132 -1.85 7.50 -16.96
N ALA A 133 -3.01 7.19 -16.35
CA ALA A 133 -4.20 6.77 -17.10
C ALA A 133 -4.78 7.92 -17.92
N ARG A 134 -5.64 7.62 -18.90
CA ARG A 134 -6.37 8.67 -19.65
C ARG A 134 -7.27 9.46 -18.72
N ASP A 135 -7.30 10.77 -18.95
CA ASP A 135 -8.15 11.69 -18.19
C ASP A 135 -9.63 11.43 -18.48
N LEU A 136 -10.48 11.57 -17.46
CA LEU A 136 -11.93 11.32 -17.58
C LEU A 136 -12.67 12.46 -18.25
N TRP A 137 -12.16 13.68 -18.13
CA TRP A 137 -12.78 14.90 -18.66
C TRP A 137 -12.10 15.39 -19.92
N TYR A 138 -10.84 15.00 -20.17
CA TYR A 138 -10.06 15.33 -21.34
C TYR A 138 -9.50 14.06 -21.99
N SER A 139 -10.30 13.43 -22.82
CA SER A 139 -9.99 12.14 -23.44
C SER A 139 -8.74 12.09 -24.32
N GLN A 140 -8.23 13.24 -24.76
CA GLN A 140 -7.00 13.33 -25.56
C GLN A 140 -5.74 13.38 -24.67
N GLY A 141 -5.88 13.62 -23.38
CA GLY A 141 -4.80 13.70 -22.41
C GLY A 141 -4.78 12.57 -21.38
N THR A 142 -3.81 12.64 -20.52
CA THR A 142 -3.68 11.76 -19.34
C THR A 142 -3.93 12.56 -18.07
N ILE A 143 -4.24 11.87 -16.98
CA ILE A 143 -4.44 12.48 -15.66
C ILE A 143 -3.19 13.27 -15.30
N ASN A 144 -3.30 14.60 -15.29
CA ASN A 144 -2.25 15.54 -14.90
C ASN A 144 -2.64 16.23 -13.60
N TYR A 145 -2.76 15.43 -12.54
CA TYR A 145 -3.14 15.85 -11.19
C TYR A 145 -2.45 14.98 -10.16
N TYR A 146 -2.54 15.31 -8.88
CA TYR A 146 -1.97 14.48 -7.82
C TYR A 146 -2.79 13.19 -7.62
N TYR A 147 -2.49 12.18 -8.38
CA TYR A 147 -3.19 10.88 -8.31
C TYR A 147 -2.45 9.80 -7.48
N GLY A 148 -1.35 10.16 -6.81
CA GLY A 148 -0.51 9.19 -6.10
C GLY A 148 -1.26 8.39 -5.02
N GLY A 149 -2.11 9.03 -4.23
CA GLY A 149 -2.92 8.36 -3.22
C GLY A 149 -3.92 7.38 -3.84
N GLN A 150 -4.64 7.83 -4.87
CA GLN A 150 -5.58 7.02 -5.63
C GLN A 150 -4.87 5.85 -6.34
N TYR A 151 -3.63 6.08 -6.84
CA TYR A 151 -2.80 5.02 -7.41
C TYR A 151 -2.51 3.92 -6.39
N PHE A 152 -2.07 4.26 -5.18
CA PHE A 152 -1.80 3.25 -4.14
C PHE A 152 -3.06 2.45 -3.78
N ALA A 153 -4.22 3.09 -3.74
CA ALA A 153 -5.49 2.40 -3.55
C ALA A 153 -5.79 1.43 -4.70
N VAL A 154 -5.56 1.85 -5.96
CA VAL A 154 -5.73 0.98 -7.15
C VAL A 154 -4.71 -0.16 -7.17
N PHE A 155 -3.45 0.11 -6.80
CA PHE A 155 -2.43 -0.92 -6.65
C PHE A 155 -2.90 -2.02 -5.68
N LEU A 156 -3.41 -1.63 -4.51
CA LEU A 156 -3.96 -2.57 -3.52
C LEU A 156 -5.21 -3.27 -4.04
N THR A 157 -6.08 -2.58 -4.78
CA THR A 157 -7.26 -3.17 -5.42
C THR A 157 -6.86 -4.28 -6.40
N LYS A 158 -5.89 -4.02 -7.29
CA LYS A 158 -5.36 -5.01 -8.23
C LYS A 158 -4.65 -6.16 -7.52
N LEU A 159 -3.94 -5.87 -6.44
CA LEU A 159 -3.19 -6.87 -5.66
C LEU A 159 -4.12 -7.84 -4.92
N THR A 160 -5.23 -7.34 -4.39
CA THR A 160 -6.18 -8.11 -3.56
C THR A 160 -7.34 -8.70 -4.34
N GLY A 161 -7.58 -8.22 -5.58
CA GLY A 161 -8.76 -8.56 -6.36
C GLY A 161 -10.06 -7.98 -5.79
N SER A 162 -9.96 -6.99 -4.89
CA SER A 162 -11.11 -6.32 -4.29
C SER A 162 -11.84 -5.43 -5.30
N ARG A 163 -13.01 -4.93 -4.91
CA ARG A 163 -13.76 -3.94 -5.70
C ARG A 163 -13.28 -2.54 -5.35
N VAL A 164 -13.29 -1.62 -6.33
CA VAL A 164 -12.79 -0.24 -6.18
C VAL A 164 -13.52 0.51 -5.07
N GLU A 165 -14.83 0.40 -5.01
CA GLU A 165 -15.66 1.07 -4.00
C GLU A 165 -15.34 0.62 -2.56
N VAL A 166 -14.92 -0.64 -2.39
CA VAL A 166 -14.47 -1.16 -1.09
C VAL A 166 -13.10 -0.60 -0.75
N THR A 167 -12.15 -0.70 -1.67
CA THR A 167 -10.78 -0.24 -1.43
C THR A 167 -10.70 1.27 -1.26
N TYR A 168 -11.52 2.05 -1.98
CA TYR A 168 -11.62 3.50 -1.79
C TYR A 168 -11.96 3.87 -0.34
N ASN A 169 -12.99 3.24 0.22
CA ASN A 169 -13.39 3.51 1.60
C ASN A 169 -12.37 2.96 2.62
N LEU A 170 -11.88 1.73 2.42
CA LEU A 170 -10.92 1.12 3.33
C LEU A 170 -9.56 1.85 3.34
N MET A 171 -9.11 2.39 2.20
CA MET A 171 -7.85 3.13 2.14
C MET A 171 -7.90 4.41 2.97
N ARG A 172 -9.03 5.12 2.96
CA ARG A 172 -9.25 6.30 3.79
C ARG A 172 -9.18 5.97 5.28
N THR A 173 -9.82 4.87 5.69
CA THR A 173 -9.80 4.43 7.09
C THR A 173 -8.46 3.85 7.51
N PHE A 174 -7.74 3.23 6.58
CA PHE A 174 -6.37 2.76 6.79
C PHE A 174 -5.41 3.92 7.09
N VAL A 175 -5.47 4.99 6.28
CA VAL A 175 -4.63 6.19 6.51
C VAL A 175 -4.98 6.86 7.83
N ALA A 176 -6.25 6.86 8.23
CA ALA A 176 -6.67 7.44 9.51
C ALA A 176 -6.24 6.61 10.74
N ALA A 177 -5.98 5.31 10.55
CA ALA A 177 -5.55 4.40 11.62
C ALA A 177 -4.03 4.39 11.83
N PHE A 178 -3.26 4.92 10.89
CA PHE A 178 -1.80 5.03 10.93
C PHE A 178 -1.36 6.34 11.56
#